data_4a983ab697df0b75c0408925c63fd0a8
#
_entry.id   4a983ab697df0b75c0408925c63fd0a8
#
_cell.length_a   1.000
_cell.length_b   1.000
_cell.length_c   1.000
_cell.angle_alpha   90.00
_cell.angle_beta   90.00
_cell.angle_gamma   90.00
#
_symmetry.space_group_name_H-M   'P 1'
#
loop_
_entity.id
_entity.type
_entity.pdbx_description
1 polymer ?
#
loop_
_entity_poly.entity_id
_entity_poly.type
_entity_poly.pdbx_seq_one_letter_code
_entity_poly.pdbx_strand_id
1 'polypeptide(L)'
;MFDNIEIRDVEVEGETNWYWIKGDQNCFEGTIEHWNNHHSKKYFKHVKNYDTVVTGGTNCGMYARLYSKRFKHVYAFEPEPVAFTCMVNNNPYDHVVKLNCALGHGNGIVGLYRVPQDDPGSDNLNIGMNILQPPSEQFQIPMMAIDSLNLMNCDLIALDTEGFEMQAIEGARNTIEKFHPTIIAERFNTPDHVKFMKSLGYEYVEQSFLDSIYVYNPSTSTFNYKVG
;
A
#
# COMPACT_ATOMS: atom_id res chain seq x y z
N MET A 1 10.68 2.84 23.39
CA MET A 1 9.94 2.59 22.13
C MET A 1 9.67 3.88 21.34
N PHE A 2 9.56 5.05 21.99
CA PHE A 2 9.31 6.33 21.32
C PHE A 2 10.58 7.16 21.01
N ASP A 3 11.76 6.71 21.41
CA ASP A 3 13.00 7.46 21.19
C ASP A 3 13.39 7.62 19.70
N ASN A 4 12.81 6.79 18.85
CA ASN A 4 13.02 6.79 17.40
C ASN A 4 11.88 7.47 16.61
N ILE A 5 10.94 8.14 17.28
CA ILE A 5 9.81 8.82 16.66
C ILE A 5 9.88 10.30 16.99
N GLU A 6 9.60 11.14 16.00
CA GLU A 6 9.45 12.59 16.14
C GLU A 6 8.10 13.05 15.57
N ILE A 7 7.69 14.24 15.92
CA ILE A 7 6.50 14.89 15.34
C ILE A 7 6.96 15.97 14.40
N ARG A 8 6.45 15.93 13.17
CA ARG A 8 6.72 16.93 12.13
C ARG A 8 5.47 17.77 11.89
N ASP A 9 5.58 19.06 12.13
CA ASP A 9 4.50 20.02 11.95
C ASP A 9 4.56 20.63 10.55
N VAL A 10 4.11 19.84 9.57
CA VAL A 10 4.01 20.23 8.16
C VAL A 10 2.58 20.03 7.72
N GLU A 11 1.97 21.01 7.06
CA GLU A 11 0.61 20.88 6.55
C GLU A 11 0.56 20.11 5.23
N VAL A 12 -0.27 19.05 5.20
CA VAL A 12 -0.61 18.30 3.99
C VAL A 12 -2.13 18.12 3.93
N GLU A 13 -2.79 18.77 2.99
CA GLU A 13 -4.26 18.77 2.84
C GLU A 13 -5.03 19.13 4.13
N GLY A 14 -4.51 20.08 4.91
CA GLY A 14 -5.11 20.52 6.16
C GLY A 14 -4.81 19.63 7.37
N GLU A 15 -3.99 18.61 7.20
CA GLU A 15 -3.51 17.74 8.27
C GLU A 15 -2.09 18.14 8.70
N THR A 16 -1.81 18.08 9.99
CA THR A 16 -0.51 18.44 10.60
C THR A 16 -0.13 17.43 11.68
N ASN A 17 1.01 17.66 12.36
CA ASN A 17 1.51 16.83 13.46
C ASN A 17 1.68 15.36 13.07
N TRP A 18 2.54 15.12 12.07
CA TRP A 18 2.86 13.79 11.60
C TRP A 18 3.85 13.09 12.51
N TYR A 19 3.47 11.97 13.09
CA TYR A 19 4.40 11.06 13.74
C TYR A 19 5.25 10.38 12.68
N TRP A 20 6.57 10.55 12.76
CA TRP A 20 7.49 10.03 11.77
C TRP A 20 8.74 9.44 12.40
N ILE A 21 9.44 8.59 11.67
CA ILE A 21 10.68 8.01 12.15
C ILE A 21 11.78 9.08 12.12
N LYS A 22 12.47 9.18 13.24
CA LYS A 22 13.53 10.19 13.44
C LYS A 22 14.68 9.96 12.47
N GLY A 23 15.08 11.02 11.78
CA GLY A 23 16.16 10.98 10.78
C GLY A 23 15.72 10.52 9.38
N ASP A 24 14.45 10.16 9.17
CA ASP A 24 13.91 9.74 7.86
C ASP A 24 13.30 10.93 7.08
N GLN A 25 14.13 11.92 6.78
CA GLN A 25 13.70 13.15 6.10
C GLN A 25 13.33 12.90 4.65
N ASN A 26 14.14 12.13 3.93
CA ASN A 26 13.95 11.92 2.50
C ASN A 26 12.63 11.19 2.19
N CYS A 27 12.28 10.17 2.98
CA CYS A 27 11.01 9.47 2.82
C CYS A 27 9.82 10.39 3.18
N PHE A 28 9.93 11.22 4.23
CA PHE A 28 8.90 12.17 4.59
C PHE A 28 8.59 13.17 3.48
N GLU A 29 9.62 13.84 2.96
CA GLU A 29 9.47 14.81 1.87
C GLU A 29 9.00 14.16 0.58
N GLY A 30 9.56 13.00 0.23
CA GLY A 30 9.15 12.22 -0.92
C GLY A 30 7.69 11.78 -0.86
N THR A 31 7.21 11.37 0.31
CA THR A 31 5.79 11.01 0.52
C THR A 31 4.87 12.20 0.26
N ILE A 32 5.21 13.39 0.76
CA ILE A 32 4.43 14.62 0.52
C ILE A 32 4.44 14.98 -0.95
N GLU A 33 5.60 14.98 -1.58
CA GLU A 33 5.74 15.31 -3.00
C GLU A 33 4.92 14.34 -3.86
N HIS A 34 5.03 13.05 -3.58
CA HIS A 34 4.32 12.02 -4.31
C HIS A 34 2.79 12.14 -4.14
N TRP A 35 2.31 12.41 -2.93
CA TRP A 35 0.89 12.70 -2.70
C TRP A 35 0.41 13.88 -3.54
N ASN A 36 1.09 15.01 -3.43
CA ASN A 36 0.67 16.26 -4.08
C ASN A 36 0.72 16.20 -5.61
N ASN A 37 1.67 15.49 -6.18
CA ASN A 37 1.91 15.47 -7.62
C ASN A 37 1.24 14.29 -8.34
N HIS A 38 0.95 13.21 -7.64
CA HIS A 38 0.47 11.95 -8.22
C HIS A 38 -0.87 11.50 -7.63
N HIS A 39 -0.93 11.16 -6.36
CA HIS A 39 -2.14 10.62 -5.73
C HIS A 39 -3.34 11.55 -5.85
N SER A 40 -3.20 12.79 -5.37
CA SER A 40 -4.32 13.74 -5.33
C SER A 40 -4.83 14.16 -6.71
N LYS A 41 -3.97 14.13 -7.73
CA LYS A 41 -4.28 14.63 -9.07
C LYS A 41 -4.62 13.55 -10.09
N LYS A 42 -3.97 12.37 -10.00
CA LYS A 42 -4.00 11.38 -11.05
C LYS A 42 -4.76 10.11 -10.67
N TYR A 43 -4.59 9.62 -9.43
CA TYR A 43 -5.12 8.32 -9.07
C TYR A 43 -6.63 8.35 -8.87
N PHE A 44 -7.14 9.35 -8.16
CA PHE A 44 -8.57 9.44 -7.84
C PHE A 44 -9.48 9.60 -9.07
N LYS A 45 -8.97 10.07 -10.21
CA LYS A 45 -9.78 10.13 -11.45
C LYS A 45 -10.21 8.75 -11.96
N HIS A 46 -9.50 7.69 -11.55
CA HIS A 46 -9.81 6.31 -11.90
C HIS A 46 -10.65 5.57 -10.85
N VAL A 47 -10.84 6.17 -9.68
CA VAL A 47 -11.65 5.59 -8.60
C VAL A 47 -13.10 6.00 -8.78
N LYS A 48 -14.01 5.02 -8.90
CA LYS A 48 -15.43 5.27 -9.19
C LYS A 48 -16.24 5.61 -7.94
N ASN A 49 -15.94 4.96 -6.82
CA ASN A 49 -16.60 5.16 -5.54
C ASN A 49 -15.55 5.26 -4.44
N TYR A 50 -15.97 5.75 -3.28
CA TYR A 50 -15.08 6.00 -2.14
C TYR A 50 -15.63 5.34 -0.87
N ASP A 51 -16.01 4.07 -0.98
CA ASP A 51 -16.46 3.30 0.18
C ASP A 51 -15.28 2.66 0.90
N THR A 52 -14.51 1.81 0.22
CA THR A 52 -13.43 1.05 0.84
C THR A 52 -12.12 1.12 0.04
N VAL A 53 -11.03 1.42 0.73
CA VAL A 53 -9.67 1.29 0.22
C VAL A 53 -8.86 0.32 1.06
N VAL A 54 -8.07 -0.52 0.38
CA VAL A 54 -6.99 -1.32 0.99
C VAL A 54 -5.66 -0.75 0.54
N THR A 55 -4.77 -0.44 1.49
CA THR A 55 -3.46 0.10 1.18
C THR A 55 -2.36 -0.68 1.91
N GLY A 56 -1.35 -1.13 1.16
CA GLY A 56 -0.21 -1.90 1.65
C GLY A 56 1.10 -1.15 1.50
N GLY A 57 2.01 -1.30 2.48
CA GLY A 57 3.25 -0.55 2.53
C GLY A 57 3.00 0.92 2.93
N THR A 58 2.14 1.12 3.93
CA THR A 58 1.70 2.48 4.29
C THR A 58 2.74 3.27 5.06
N ASN A 59 3.86 2.67 5.41
CA ASN A 59 4.92 3.28 6.19
C ASN A 59 4.35 3.97 7.44
N CYS A 60 4.72 5.21 7.71
CA CYS A 60 4.19 5.99 8.84
C CYS A 60 2.70 6.38 8.71
N GLY A 61 2.00 5.91 7.66
CA GLY A 61 0.54 6.02 7.52
C GLY A 61 0.02 7.37 7.05
N MET A 62 0.85 8.19 6.40
CA MET A 62 0.39 9.46 5.84
C MET A 62 -0.70 9.23 4.79
N TYR A 63 -0.50 8.29 3.85
CA TYR A 63 -1.50 7.99 2.83
C TYR A 63 -2.79 7.44 3.44
N ALA A 64 -2.69 6.57 4.45
CA ALA A 64 -3.87 6.05 5.14
C ALA A 64 -4.71 7.19 5.75
N ARG A 65 -4.06 8.19 6.40
CA ARG A 65 -4.74 9.38 6.94
C ARG A 65 -5.38 10.23 5.85
N LEU A 66 -4.70 10.43 4.73
CA LEU A 66 -5.23 11.21 3.62
C LEU A 66 -6.34 10.47 2.85
N TYR A 67 -6.27 9.14 2.74
CA TYR A 67 -7.37 8.32 2.23
C TYR A 67 -8.59 8.37 3.16
N SER A 68 -8.40 8.41 4.48
CA SER A 68 -9.51 8.47 5.44
C SER A 68 -10.39 9.71 5.29
N LYS A 69 -9.90 10.76 4.64
CA LYS A 69 -10.70 11.95 4.30
C LYS A 69 -11.65 11.73 3.12
N ARG A 70 -11.45 10.66 2.37
CA ARG A 70 -12.19 10.37 1.14
C ARG A 70 -13.01 9.10 1.24
N PHE A 71 -12.43 8.06 1.84
CA PHE A 71 -13.05 6.74 1.94
C PHE A 71 -13.73 6.55 3.28
N LYS A 72 -14.87 5.85 3.27
CA LYS A 72 -15.60 5.50 4.50
C LYS A 72 -14.86 4.45 5.34
N HIS A 73 -14.09 3.57 4.67
CA HIS A 73 -13.32 2.50 5.31
C HIS A 73 -11.93 2.42 4.70
N VAL A 74 -10.92 2.44 5.55
CA VAL A 74 -9.50 2.31 5.15
C VAL A 74 -8.90 1.10 5.87
N TYR A 75 -8.32 0.18 5.12
CA TYR A 75 -7.55 -0.94 5.65
C TYR A 75 -6.09 -0.71 5.32
N ALA A 76 -5.29 -0.38 6.32
CA ALA A 76 -3.90 0.03 6.18
C ALA A 76 -2.95 -1.03 6.75
N PHE A 77 -2.02 -1.49 5.93
CA PHE A 77 -1.07 -2.54 6.25
C PHE A 77 0.36 -2.00 6.27
N GLU A 78 1.03 -2.19 7.39
CA GLU A 78 2.44 -1.85 7.56
C GLU A 78 3.16 -2.92 8.36
N PRO A 79 4.10 -3.65 7.74
CA PRO A 79 4.82 -4.73 8.40
C PRO A 79 5.88 -4.24 9.40
N GLU A 80 6.53 -3.10 9.16
CA GLU A 80 7.61 -2.61 10.02
C GLU A 80 7.05 -2.04 11.34
N PRO A 81 7.44 -2.55 12.52
CA PRO A 81 6.79 -2.20 13.79
C PRO A 81 6.92 -0.73 14.21
N VAL A 82 8.03 -0.06 13.88
CA VAL A 82 8.21 1.37 14.24
C VAL A 82 7.36 2.24 13.32
N ALA A 83 7.38 1.98 12.02
CA ALA A 83 6.52 2.64 11.05
C ALA A 83 5.03 2.43 11.37
N PHE A 84 4.66 1.18 11.73
CA PHE A 84 3.31 0.87 12.20
C PHE A 84 2.92 1.68 13.44
N THR A 85 3.84 1.89 14.39
CA THR A 85 3.57 2.73 15.55
C THR A 85 3.29 4.18 15.15
N CYS A 86 4.04 4.72 14.20
CA CYS A 86 3.74 6.03 13.61
C CYS A 86 2.38 6.04 12.93
N MET A 87 2.08 5.01 12.13
CA MET A 87 0.79 4.87 11.45
C MET A 87 -0.39 4.88 12.41
N VAL A 88 -0.31 4.17 13.53
CA VAL A 88 -1.36 4.16 14.56
C VAL A 88 -1.60 5.55 15.12
N ASN A 89 -0.55 6.30 15.44
CA ASN A 89 -0.66 7.66 15.98
C ASN A 89 -1.15 8.67 14.92
N ASN A 90 -0.77 8.50 13.67
CA ASN A 90 -1.22 9.33 12.57
C ASN A 90 -2.69 9.08 12.19
N ASN A 91 -3.25 7.95 12.56
CA ASN A 91 -4.60 7.53 12.14
C ASN A 91 -5.49 7.20 13.35
N PRO A 92 -5.86 8.18 14.18
CA PRO A 92 -6.70 7.95 15.37
C PRO A 92 -8.18 7.71 15.06
N TYR A 93 -8.55 7.45 13.81
CA TYR A 93 -9.91 7.34 13.34
C TYR A 93 -10.43 5.89 13.39
N ASP A 94 -11.68 5.69 13.84
CA ASP A 94 -12.29 4.37 13.99
C ASP A 94 -12.53 3.65 12.65
N HIS A 95 -12.71 4.40 11.56
CA HIS A 95 -12.91 3.84 10.22
C HIS A 95 -11.60 3.49 9.50
N VAL A 96 -10.45 3.68 10.15
CA VAL A 96 -9.14 3.23 9.69
C VAL A 96 -8.70 2.00 10.47
N VAL A 97 -8.75 0.85 9.84
CA VAL A 97 -8.26 -0.43 10.39
C VAL A 97 -6.76 -0.51 10.11
N LYS A 98 -5.95 -0.58 11.17
CA LYS A 98 -4.48 -0.61 11.11
C LYS A 98 -3.99 -2.01 11.43
N LEU A 99 -3.19 -2.61 10.54
CA LEU A 99 -2.71 -3.98 10.64
C LEU A 99 -1.19 -4.04 10.54
N ASN A 100 -0.54 -4.53 11.62
CA ASN A 100 0.91 -4.76 11.62
C ASN A 100 1.21 -6.13 11.00
N CYS A 101 1.06 -6.22 9.70
CA CYS A 101 1.39 -7.40 8.92
C CYS A 101 1.70 -7.03 7.47
N ALA A 102 2.35 -7.93 6.76
CA ALA A 102 2.55 -7.83 5.32
C ALA A 102 1.29 -8.28 4.57
N LEU A 103 1.09 -7.75 3.36
CA LEU A 103 0.18 -8.31 2.39
C LEU A 103 0.88 -9.38 1.56
N GLY A 104 0.19 -10.48 1.24
CA GLY A 104 0.72 -11.55 0.40
C GLY A 104 -0.37 -12.48 -0.12
N HIS A 105 0.04 -13.56 -0.77
CA HIS A 105 -0.87 -14.51 -1.43
C HIS A 105 -1.73 -15.35 -0.46
N GLY A 106 -1.39 -15.34 0.82
CA GLY A 106 -2.09 -16.14 1.83
C GLY A 106 -1.75 -15.68 3.23
N ASN A 107 -2.34 -16.34 4.23
CA ASN A 107 -2.04 -16.08 5.63
C ASN A 107 -0.84 -16.92 6.08
N GLY A 108 0.08 -16.30 6.82
CA GLY A 108 1.29 -17.00 7.27
C GLY A 108 2.29 -16.09 7.96
N ILE A 109 3.55 -16.47 7.87
CA ILE A 109 4.69 -15.73 8.42
C ILE A 109 5.67 -15.46 7.27
N VAL A 110 6.19 -14.26 7.21
CA VAL A 110 7.23 -13.83 6.26
C VAL A 110 8.36 -13.14 7.02
N GLY A 111 9.56 -13.15 6.46
CA GLY A 111 10.70 -12.40 6.99
C GLY A 111 10.65 -10.95 6.54
N LEU A 112 11.02 -10.03 7.43
CA LEU A 112 11.27 -8.63 7.09
C LEU A 112 12.78 -8.39 7.10
N TYR A 113 13.34 -8.06 5.95
CA TYR A 113 14.73 -7.66 5.82
C TYR A 113 14.83 -6.14 5.84
N ARG A 114 15.48 -5.62 6.87
CA ARG A 114 15.82 -4.20 6.95
C ARG A 114 17.07 -3.94 6.11
N VAL A 115 16.92 -3.19 5.04
CA VAL A 115 18.06 -2.82 4.20
C VAL A 115 19.07 -2.02 5.04
N PRO A 116 20.33 -2.45 5.17
CA PRO A 116 21.35 -1.69 5.89
C PRO A 116 21.52 -0.30 5.26
N GLN A 117 21.53 0.72 6.07
CA GLN A 117 21.90 2.06 5.61
C GLN A 117 23.43 2.14 5.56
N ASP A 118 23.99 2.45 4.41
CA ASP A 118 25.45 2.37 4.14
C ASP A 118 26.30 3.38 4.95
N ASP A 119 25.67 4.33 5.65
CA ASP A 119 26.37 5.30 6.50
C ASP A 119 25.63 5.46 7.84
N PRO A 120 26.20 4.92 8.96
CA PRO A 120 25.61 5.08 10.29
C PRO A 120 25.55 6.54 10.80
N GLY A 121 26.15 7.47 10.09
CA GLY A 121 26.15 8.91 10.41
C GLY A 121 25.38 9.75 9.40
N SER A 122 24.81 9.16 8.37
CA SER A 122 23.97 9.89 7.40
C SER A 122 22.56 10.06 7.96
N ASP A 123 22.01 11.27 7.84
CA ASP A 123 20.59 11.56 8.06
C ASP A 123 19.68 10.95 6.96
N ASN A 124 20.17 9.94 6.24
CA ASN A 124 19.51 9.30 5.08
C ASN A 124 18.88 7.97 5.43
N LEU A 125 18.32 7.84 6.62
CA LEU A 125 17.50 6.67 6.95
C LEU A 125 16.29 6.61 5.99
N ASN A 126 16.11 5.52 5.28
CA ASN A 126 14.91 5.26 4.48
C ASN A 126 14.33 3.88 4.83
N ILE A 127 13.39 3.88 5.76
CA ILE A 127 12.72 2.65 6.21
C ILE A 127 11.72 2.14 5.18
N GLY A 128 11.27 2.98 4.25
CA GLY A 128 10.42 2.58 3.14
C GLY A 128 11.02 1.50 2.23
N MET A 129 12.33 1.28 2.27
CA MET A 129 13.01 0.27 1.44
C MET A 129 13.13 -1.12 2.10
N ASN A 130 12.39 -1.42 3.15
CA ASN A 130 12.44 -2.74 3.76
C ASN A 130 11.79 -3.80 2.85
N ILE A 131 12.47 -4.94 2.67
CA ILE A 131 12.08 -5.99 1.72
C ILE A 131 11.51 -7.20 2.45
N LEU A 132 10.41 -7.75 1.94
CA LEU A 132 9.90 -9.04 2.39
C LEU A 132 10.69 -10.20 1.76
N GLN A 133 10.95 -11.24 2.54
CA GLN A 133 11.71 -12.41 2.11
C GLN A 133 11.19 -13.67 2.82
N PRO A 134 11.64 -14.88 2.44
CA PRO A 134 11.34 -16.09 3.21
C PRO A 134 11.66 -15.91 4.70
N PRO A 135 10.93 -16.56 5.61
CA PRO A 135 11.13 -16.39 7.05
C PRO A 135 12.60 -16.61 7.44
N SER A 136 13.15 -15.64 8.18
CA SER A 136 14.49 -15.71 8.77
C SER A 136 14.37 -15.71 10.30
N GLU A 137 15.44 -16.09 11.00
CA GLU A 137 15.40 -16.13 12.47
C GLU A 137 15.30 -14.75 13.13
N GLN A 138 15.63 -13.66 12.41
CA GLN A 138 15.79 -12.34 13.00
C GLN A 138 14.53 -11.49 13.04
N PHE A 139 13.73 -11.46 11.97
CA PHE A 139 12.50 -10.66 11.92
C PHE A 139 11.41 -11.43 11.20
N GLN A 140 10.49 -11.99 11.97
CA GLN A 140 9.31 -12.65 11.44
C GLN A 140 8.08 -11.78 11.72
N ILE A 141 7.30 -11.57 10.68
CA ILE A 141 6.06 -10.78 10.74
C ILE A 141 4.89 -11.60 10.19
N PRO A 142 3.68 -11.37 10.67
CA PRO A 142 2.48 -11.93 10.08
C PRO A 142 2.34 -11.47 8.63
N MET A 143 1.80 -12.36 7.79
CA MET A 143 1.37 -12.08 6.42
C MET A 143 -0.10 -12.43 6.28
N MET A 144 -0.87 -11.61 5.58
CA MET A 144 -2.30 -11.79 5.36
C MET A 144 -2.67 -11.58 3.89
N ALA A 145 -3.59 -12.40 3.39
CA ALA A 145 -4.25 -12.14 2.11
C ALA A 145 -5.38 -11.11 2.28
N ILE A 146 -5.55 -10.22 1.31
CA ILE A 146 -6.67 -9.25 1.30
C ILE A 146 -8.02 -9.97 1.35
N ASP A 147 -8.16 -11.11 0.69
CA ASP A 147 -9.37 -11.91 0.69
C ASP A 147 -9.79 -12.38 2.09
N SER A 148 -8.84 -12.50 3.03
CA SER A 148 -9.13 -12.87 4.43
C SER A 148 -9.87 -11.80 5.21
N LEU A 149 -9.90 -10.55 4.72
CA LEU A 149 -10.69 -9.48 5.32
C LEU A 149 -12.20 -9.66 5.12
N ASN A 150 -12.62 -10.49 4.16
CA ASN A 150 -14.03 -10.71 3.80
C ASN A 150 -14.78 -9.39 3.58
N LEU A 151 -14.19 -8.50 2.78
CA LEU A 151 -14.70 -7.15 2.54
C LEU A 151 -16.12 -7.16 1.97
N MET A 152 -16.91 -6.16 2.37
CA MET A 152 -18.26 -5.94 1.82
C MET A 152 -18.23 -5.07 0.57
N ASN A 153 -17.17 -4.31 0.38
CA ASN A 153 -16.86 -3.52 -0.82
C ASN A 153 -15.35 -3.32 -0.94
N CYS A 154 -14.86 -2.98 -2.14
CA CYS A 154 -13.49 -2.54 -2.38
C CYS A 154 -13.47 -1.68 -3.65
N ASP A 155 -13.05 -0.43 -3.54
CA ASP A 155 -13.03 0.52 -4.65
C ASP A 155 -11.61 0.85 -5.10
N LEU A 156 -10.63 0.70 -4.19
CA LEU A 156 -9.22 0.93 -4.45
C LEU A 156 -8.35 -0.08 -3.70
N ILE A 157 -7.37 -0.63 -4.40
CA ILE A 157 -6.21 -1.32 -3.82
C ILE A 157 -4.97 -0.53 -4.21
N ALA A 158 -4.24 0.01 -3.23
CA ALA A 158 -3.03 0.79 -3.43
C ALA A 158 -1.84 0.09 -2.74
N LEU A 159 -0.85 -0.32 -3.52
CA LEU A 159 0.27 -1.16 -3.08
C LEU A 159 1.61 -0.49 -3.37
N ASP A 160 2.39 -0.36 -2.31
CA ASP A 160 3.80 0.03 -2.31
C ASP A 160 4.51 -0.91 -1.33
N THR A 161 4.72 -2.16 -1.75
CA THR A 161 5.11 -3.30 -0.89
C THR A 161 6.51 -3.81 -1.20
N GLU A 162 7.31 -2.98 -1.88
CA GLU A 162 8.73 -3.20 -2.17
C GLU A 162 8.99 -4.59 -2.80
N GLY A 163 8.24 -4.90 -3.86
CA GLY A 163 8.38 -6.10 -4.66
C GLY A 163 7.43 -7.25 -4.28
N PHE A 164 6.48 -7.04 -3.36
CA PHE A 164 5.45 -8.02 -3.00
C PHE A 164 4.06 -7.72 -3.62
N GLU A 165 3.99 -6.80 -4.56
CA GLU A 165 2.74 -6.36 -5.22
C GLU A 165 2.02 -7.55 -5.88
N MET A 166 2.76 -8.41 -6.60
CA MET A 166 2.20 -9.59 -7.25
C MET A 166 1.54 -10.52 -6.23
N GLN A 167 2.23 -10.82 -5.14
CA GLN A 167 1.73 -11.68 -4.07
C GLN A 167 0.52 -11.08 -3.36
N ALA A 168 0.51 -9.75 -3.15
CA ALA A 168 -0.61 -9.05 -2.55
C ALA A 168 -1.85 -9.08 -3.46
N ILE A 169 -1.68 -8.90 -4.78
CA ILE A 169 -2.75 -9.00 -5.77
C ILE A 169 -3.26 -10.44 -5.88
N GLU A 170 -2.38 -11.44 -5.84
CA GLU A 170 -2.79 -12.85 -5.79
C GLU A 170 -3.63 -13.18 -4.56
N GLY A 171 -3.31 -12.58 -3.41
CA GLY A 171 -4.10 -12.70 -2.17
C GLY A 171 -5.40 -11.88 -2.17
N ALA A 172 -5.67 -11.13 -3.22
CA ALA A 172 -6.89 -10.33 -3.39
C ALA A 172 -7.81 -10.85 -4.51
N ARG A 173 -7.57 -12.05 -5.06
CA ARG A 173 -8.28 -12.54 -6.26
C ARG A 173 -9.80 -12.49 -6.12
N ASN A 174 -10.35 -13.01 -5.04
CA ASN A 174 -11.81 -13.03 -4.82
C ASN A 174 -12.35 -11.60 -4.65
N THR A 175 -11.62 -10.74 -3.94
CA THR A 175 -11.96 -9.32 -3.78
C THR A 175 -11.96 -8.60 -5.13
N ILE A 176 -10.93 -8.83 -5.95
CA ILE A 176 -10.78 -8.25 -7.29
C ILE A 176 -11.88 -8.72 -8.23
N GLU A 177 -12.16 -10.02 -8.27
CA GLU A 177 -13.21 -10.59 -9.11
C GLU A 177 -14.62 -10.13 -8.70
N LYS A 178 -14.82 -9.87 -7.41
CA LYS A 178 -16.13 -9.47 -6.89
C LYS A 178 -16.42 -7.97 -7.05
N PHE A 179 -15.43 -7.12 -6.81
CA PHE A 179 -15.65 -5.68 -6.68
C PHE A 179 -15.02 -4.85 -7.80
N HIS A 180 -14.08 -5.40 -8.55
CA HIS A 180 -13.36 -4.72 -9.63
C HIS A 180 -12.76 -3.36 -9.20
N PRO A 181 -12.00 -3.30 -8.08
CA PRO A 181 -11.40 -2.06 -7.61
C PRO A 181 -10.43 -1.49 -8.65
N THR A 182 -10.18 -0.20 -8.61
CA THR A 182 -8.97 0.35 -9.22
C THR A 182 -7.75 -0.20 -8.49
N ILE A 183 -6.71 -0.59 -9.22
CA ILE A 183 -5.47 -1.11 -8.63
C ILE A 183 -4.33 -0.18 -9.00
N ILE A 184 -3.60 0.26 -7.98
CA ILE A 184 -2.40 1.07 -8.08
C ILE A 184 -1.28 0.26 -7.43
N ALA A 185 -0.18 0.04 -8.16
CA ALA A 185 0.92 -0.75 -7.65
C ALA A 185 2.27 -0.17 -8.12
N GLU A 186 3.21 0.00 -7.17
CA GLU A 186 4.53 0.53 -7.45
C GLU A 186 5.32 -0.43 -8.35
N ARG A 187 6.03 0.13 -9.35
CA ARG A 187 6.90 -0.61 -10.32
C ARG A 187 6.27 -1.86 -10.93
N PHE A 188 4.94 -1.84 -11.10
CA PHE A 188 4.16 -3.00 -11.51
C PHE A 188 3.77 -2.96 -12.99
N ASN A 189 4.75 -2.76 -13.90
CA ASN A 189 4.53 -2.53 -15.34
C ASN A 189 5.40 -3.38 -16.26
N THR A 190 6.03 -4.44 -15.76
CA THR A 190 6.75 -5.39 -16.63
C THR A 190 5.77 -6.12 -17.56
N PRO A 191 6.23 -6.70 -18.69
CA PRO A 191 5.37 -7.48 -19.57
C PRO A 191 4.60 -8.61 -18.84
N ASP A 192 5.22 -9.24 -17.84
CA ASP A 192 4.61 -10.30 -17.06
C ASP A 192 3.53 -9.74 -16.13
N HIS A 193 3.78 -8.60 -15.46
CA HIS A 193 2.77 -7.91 -14.65
C HIS A 193 1.55 -7.50 -15.48
N VAL A 194 1.77 -6.89 -16.63
CA VAL A 194 0.68 -6.49 -17.54
C VAL A 194 -0.11 -7.71 -18.03
N LYS A 195 0.58 -8.81 -18.37
CA LYS A 195 -0.06 -10.06 -18.78
C LYS A 195 -0.90 -10.66 -17.65
N PHE A 196 -0.36 -10.66 -16.43
CA PHE A 196 -1.07 -11.11 -15.24
C PHE A 196 -2.34 -10.29 -15.00
N MET A 197 -2.24 -8.96 -15.00
CA MET A 197 -3.38 -8.06 -14.80
C MET A 197 -4.45 -8.24 -15.89
N LYS A 198 -4.05 -8.41 -17.14
CA LYS A 198 -4.97 -8.73 -18.25
C LYS A 198 -5.70 -10.05 -18.02
N SER A 199 -5.05 -11.06 -17.42
CA SER A 199 -5.72 -12.31 -17.08
C SER A 199 -6.82 -12.14 -16.03
N LEU A 200 -6.77 -11.09 -15.22
CA LEU A 200 -7.80 -10.68 -14.26
C LEU A 200 -8.85 -9.71 -14.85
N GLY A 201 -8.76 -9.40 -16.15
CA GLY A 201 -9.66 -8.46 -16.81
C GLY A 201 -9.28 -6.99 -16.62
N TYR A 202 -8.05 -6.69 -16.30
CA TYR A 202 -7.58 -5.33 -16.09
C TYR A 202 -6.76 -4.79 -17.25
N GLU A 203 -6.94 -3.51 -17.52
CA GLU A 203 -6.17 -2.74 -18.47
C GLU A 203 -5.21 -1.80 -17.74
N TYR A 204 -3.94 -1.79 -18.18
CA TYR A 204 -2.98 -0.77 -17.79
C TYR A 204 -3.35 0.56 -18.45
N VAL A 205 -3.68 1.57 -17.66
CA VAL A 205 -4.21 2.83 -18.21
C VAL A 205 -3.25 3.99 -18.10
N GLU A 206 -2.39 4.01 -17.09
CA GLU A 206 -1.46 5.11 -16.87
C GLU A 206 -0.31 4.69 -15.96
N GLN A 207 0.84 5.33 -16.14
CA GLN A 207 1.90 5.37 -15.14
C GLN A 207 2.02 6.78 -14.57
N SER A 208 2.15 6.87 -13.27
CA SER A 208 2.38 8.12 -12.57
C SER A 208 3.56 7.97 -11.62
N PHE A 209 4.71 8.55 -12.00
CA PHE A 209 5.99 8.33 -11.35
C PHE A 209 6.36 6.84 -11.38
N LEU A 210 6.43 6.16 -10.24
CA LEU A 210 6.71 4.73 -10.15
C LEU A 210 5.47 3.86 -10.17
N ASP A 211 4.28 4.43 -9.94
CA ASP A 211 3.04 3.70 -9.80
C ASP A 211 2.35 3.40 -11.12
N SER A 212 1.92 2.17 -11.25
CA SER A 212 1.17 1.64 -12.38
C SER A 212 -0.31 1.58 -12.02
N ILE A 213 -1.17 2.14 -12.87
CA ILE A 213 -2.61 2.22 -12.63
C ILE A 213 -3.33 1.24 -13.55
N TYR A 214 -4.14 0.38 -12.95
CA TYR A 214 -4.95 -0.62 -13.62
C TYR A 214 -6.43 -0.42 -13.33
N VAL A 215 -7.24 -0.49 -14.37
CA VAL A 215 -8.70 -0.36 -14.28
C VAL A 215 -9.35 -1.59 -14.91
N TYR A 216 -10.40 -2.10 -14.28
CA TYR A 216 -11.14 -3.23 -14.80
C TYR A 216 -11.82 -2.88 -16.13
N ASN A 217 -11.53 -3.69 -17.15
CA ASN A 217 -12.14 -3.62 -18.49
C ASN A 217 -12.52 -5.04 -18.91
N PRO A 218 -13.80 -5.41 -18.86
CA PRO A 218 -14.25 -6.77 -19.18
C PRO A 218 -13.92 -7.20 -20.60
N SER A 219 -13.67 -6.27 -21.53
CA SER A 219 -13.29 -6.59 -22.90
C SER A 219 -11.85 -7.12 -23.03
N THR A 220 -11.00 -6.93 -22.01
CA THR A 220 -9.62 -7.42 -22.00
C THR A 220 -9.48 -8.80 -21.36
N SER A 221 -10.52 -9.29 -20.65
CA SER A 221 -10.51 -10.59 -20.01
C SER A 221 -10.41 -11.71 -21.04
N THR A 222 -9.36 -12.53 -20.92
CA THR A 222 -9.20 -13.76 -21.71
C THR A 222 -10.02 -14.93 -21.13
N PHE A 223 -10.73 -14.71 -20.03
CA PHE A 223 -11.61 -15.71 -19.43
C PHE A 223 -12.94 -15.78 -20.20
N ASN A 224 -13.08 -16.82 -21.04
CA ASN A 224 -14.38 -17.24 -21.52
C ASN A 224 -15.16 -17.85 -20.34
N TYR A 225 -15.97 -17.05 -19.65
CA TYR A 225 -17.03 -17.61 -18.81
C TYR A 225 -17.99 -18.38 -19.71
N LYS A 226 -17.86 -19.69 -19.76
CA LYS A 226 -18.99 -20.53 -20.15
C LYS A 226 -20.00 -20.43 -19.01
N VAL A 227 -20.99 -19.57 -19.21
CA VAL A 227 -22.21 -19.61 -18.40
C VAL A 227 -22.87 -20.94 -18.70
N GLY A 228 -22.81 -21.87 -17.73
CA GLY A 228 -23.55 -23.13 -17.77
C GLY A 228 -24.80 -22.98 -16.91
#